data_ae76b61b993862eb9f9405fb017d52ee
#
_entry.id   ae76b61b993862eb9f9405fb017d52ee
#
_cell.length_a   1.000
_cell.length_b   1.000
_cell.length_c   1.000
_cell.angle_alpha   90.00
_cell.angle_beta   90.00
_cell.angle_gamma   90.00
#
_symmetry.space_group_name_H-M   'P 1'
#
loop_
_entity.id
_entity.type
_entity.pdbx_description
1 polymer ?
#
loop_
_entity_poly.entity_id
_entity_poly.type
_entity_poly.pdbx_seq_one_letter_code
_entity_poly.pdbx_strand_id
1 'polypeptide(L)'
;MEAVSTFFKRKDVVISAHRYGIDAMGAMAQGLFASLLIGTIIKTLGQQLGLAFLVTAGGYAAAVAGPAMAASIGYALHAPQLVLFSLIAVGGAANELGGAGGPLAVYLIAIIATEVGKLVSKETKVDILVTPAVTILVGVGLSAFCAPSIGAVASAVGNVIMWATELQPLLMGIVVSVLVGVALTLPISSAAICAALGLTGLAGGAAVAGCCAQMIGFAFMSYRENGVGGLVSQGLGTSMLQMPNILRNPRIWIPPTLAAAITGPIATCLFRLEMNGPAVSSGMGTCGLVGQIGVYTGWIEAGKAVTAFDWVGLVRICFVLPAVLSVVFCEVLRKWGWIKDGDMKLD
;
A
#
# COMPACT_ATOMS: atom_id res chain seq x y z
N MET A 1 -20.24 -25.68 25.40
CA MET A 1 -19.17 -24.67 25.16
C MET A 1 -17.78 -25.33 25.03
N GLU A 2 -17.40 -26.27 25.89
CA GLU A 2 -16.08 -26.93 25.84
C GLU A 2 -15.79 -27.68 24.53
N ALA A 3 -16.76 -28.43 23.97
CA ALA A 3 -16.58 -29.15 22.72
C ALA A 3 -16.28 -28.22 21.52
N VAL A 4 -16.96 -27.07 21.45
CA VAL A 4 -16.72 -26.05 20.40
C VAL A 4 -15.34 -25.44 20.56
N SER A 5 -14.94 -25.07 21.78
CA SER A 5 -13.60 -24.53 22.06
C SER A 5 -12.50 -25.52 21.69
N THR A 6 -12.68 -26.81 21.99
CA THR A 6 -11.74 -27.86 21.64
C THR A 6 -11.64 -28.05 20.12
N PHE A 7 -12.77 -27.94 19.39
CA PHE A 7 -12.80 -28.02 17.93
C PHE A 7 -12.04 -26.84 17.28
N PHE A 8 -12.30 -25.60 17.72
CA PHE A 8 -11.58 -24.42 17.22
C PHE A 8 -10.07 -24.53 17.48
N LYS A 9 -9.66 -24.99 18.68
CA LYS A 9 -8.25 -25.22 19.00
C LYS A 9 -7.62 -26.27 18.09
N ARG A 10 -8.31 -27.40 17.81
CA ARG A 10 -7.84 -28.45 16.89
C ARG A 10 -7.64 -27.91 15.47
N LYS A 11 -8.46 -26.96 15.06
CA LYS A 11 -8.40 -26.31 13.73
C LYS A 11 -7.46 -25.11 13.67
N ASP A 12 -6.81 -24.79 14.77
CA ASP A 12 -5.99 -23.58 14.91
C ASP A 12 -6.75 -22.29 14.54
N VAL A 13 -8.05 -22.25 14.82
CA VAL A 13 -8.87 -21.04 14.68
C VAL A 13 -8.78 -20.26 15.97
N VAL A 14 -7.96 -19.19 15.95
CA VAL A 14 -7.72 -18.34 17.13
C VAL A 14 -8.15 -16.91 16.79
N ILE A 15 -9.29 -16.51 17.34
CA ILE A 15 -9.80 -15.15 17.21
C ILE A 15 -8.96 -14.23 18.09
N SER A 16 -8.02 -13.51 17.49
CA SER A 16 -7.09 -12.62 18.18
C SER A 16 -6.87 -11.36 17.37
N ALA A 17 -6.95 -10.22 18.04
CA ALA A 17 -6.65 -8.93 17.42
C ALA A 17 -5.18 -8.86 16.94
N HIS A 18 -4.26 -9.51 17.63
CA HIS A 18 -2.87 -9.61 17.20
C HIS A 18 -2.76 -10.41 15.89
N ARG A 19 -3.33 -11.63 15.86
CA ARG A 19 -3.23 -12.52 14.71
C ARG A 19 -3.87 -11.93 13.45
N TYR A 20 -5.05 -11.35 13.59
CA TYR A 20 -5.73 -10.75 12.43
C TYR A 20 -5.22 -9.34 12.12
N GLY A 21 -5.04 -8.47 13.12
CA GLY A 21 -4.64 -7.08 12.92
C GLY A 21 -3.16 -6.89 12.62
N ILE A 22 -2.27 -7.78 13.10
CA ILE A 22 -0.82 -7.61 12.97
C ILE A 22 -0.24 -8.64 12.01
N ASP A 23 -0.39 -9.94 12.32
CA ASP A 23 0.26 -10.98 11.53
C ASP A 23 -0.33 -11.06 10.11
N ALA A 24 -1.66 -11.08 9.99
CA ALA A 24 -2.33 -11.11 8.68
C ALA A 24 -2.09 -9.81 7.87
N MET A 25 -2.05 -8.64 8.52
CA MET A 25 -1.76 -7.37 7.86
C MET A 25 -0.32 -7.31 7.35
N GLY A 26 0.64 -7.75 8.17
CA GLY A 26 2.05 -7.84 7.78
C GLY A 26 2.25 -8.80 6.60
N ALA A 27 1.62 -9.98 6.66
CA ALA A 27 1.66 -10.95 5.57
C ALA A 27 1.04 -10.41 4.28
N MET A 28 -0.10 -9.71 4.37
CA MET A 28 -0.71 -9.04 3.22
C MET A 28 0.25 -8.05 2.57
N ALA A 29 0.91 -7.21 3.38
CA ALA A 29 1.87 -6.23 2.87
C ALA A 29 3.06 -6.90 2.17
N GLN A 30 3.55 -8.04 2.69
CA GLN A 30 4.61 -8.84 2.05
C GLN A 30 4.14 -9.43 0.71
N GLY A 31 2.92 -9.97 0.65
CA GLY A 31 2.31 -10.49 -0.57
C GLY A 31 2.17 -9.41 -1.65
N LEU A 32 1.70 -8.23 -1.26
CA LEU A 32 1.61 -7.07 -2.15
C LEU A 32 3.00 -6.62 -2.63
N PHE A 33 3.98 -6.58 -1.73
CA PHE A 33 5.35 -6.21 -2.06
C PHE A 33 5.95 -7.16 -3.10
N ALA A 34 5.89 -8.46 -2.84
CA ALA A 34 6.49 -9.48 -3.71
C ALA A 34 5.83 -9.57 -5.11
N SER A 35 4.62 -9.08 -5.27
CA SER A 35 3.87 -9.11 -6.53
C SER A 35 3.75 -7.74 -7.18
N LEU A 36 2.82 -6.90 -6.72
CA LEU A 36 2.51 -5.62 -7.35
C LEU A 36 3.72 -4.69 -7.39
N LEU A 37 4.41 -4.52 -6.26
CA LEU A 37 5.47 -3.52 -6.17
C LEU A 37 6.70 -3.93 -6.96
N ILE A 38 7.20 -5.15 -6.77
CA ILE A 38 8.32 -5.67 -7.56
C ILE A 38 7.94 -5.74 -9.03
N GLY A 39 6.71 -6.18 -9.35
CA GLY A 39 6.18 -6.19 -10.71
C GLY A 39 6.18 -4.79 -11.35
N THR A 40 5.76 -3.77 -10.62
CA THR A 40 5.76 -2.38 -11.09
C THR A 40 7.19 -1.87 -11.30
N ILE A 41 8.12 -2.16 -10.40
CA ILE A 41 9.53 -1.79 -10.53
C ILE A 41 10.13 -2.40 -11.80
N ILE A 42 9.96 -3.72 -12.00
CA ILE A 42 10.47 -4.43 -13.18
C ILE A 42 9.84 -3.87 -14.46
N LYS A 43 8.52 -3.65 -14.46
CA LYS A 43 7.80 -3.08 -15.61
C LYS A 43 8.31 -1.68 -15.97
N THR A 44 8.45 -0.81 -14.98
CA THR A 44 8.94 0.56 -15.17
C THR A 44 10.37 0.57 -15.71
N LEU A 45 11.25 -0.27 -15.14
CA LEU A 45 12.60 -0.44 -15.64
C LEU A 45 12.61 -0.92 -17.09
N GLY A 46 11.76 -1.88 -17.43
CA GLY A 46 11.60 -2.38 -18.79
C GLY A 46 11.14 -1.30 -19.78
N GLN A 47 10.21 -0.44 -19.36
CA GLN A 47 9.74 0.70 -20.15
C GLN A 47 10.86 1.72 -20.40
N GLN A 48 11.65 2.06 -19.37
CA GLN A 48 12.75 3.02 -19.50
C GLN A 48 13.93 2.50 -20.35
N LEU A 49 14.19 1.19 -20.28
CA LEU A 49 15.27 0.55 -21.06
C LEU A 49 14.83 0.05 -22.44
N GLY A 50 13.53 0.15 -22.78
CA GLY A 50 12.99 -0.40 -24.02
C GLY A 50 12.99 -1.94 -24.08
N LEU A 51 13.02 -2.63 -22.94
CA LEU A 51 13.09 -4.09 -22.82
C LEU A 51 11.69 -4.71 -22.63
N ALA A 52 11.07 -5.13 -23.74
CA ALA A 52 9.70 -5.69 -23.74
C ALA A 52 9.55 -6.89 -22.79
N PHE A 53 10.57 -7.73 -22.64
CA PHE A 53 10.55 -8.87 -21.72
C PHE A 53 10.30 -8.43 -20.27
N LEU A 54 10.99 -7.40 -19.80
CA LEU A 54 10.81 -6.88 -18.43
C LEU A 54 9.41 -6.27 -18.24
N VAL A 55 8.89 -5.58 -19.26
CA VAL A 55 7.51 -5.04 -19.22
C VAL A 55 6.51 -6.15 -19.06
N THR A 56 6.66 -7.23 -19.82
CA THR A 56 5.77 -8.41 -19.76
C THR A 56 5.90 -9.14 -18.41
N ALA A 57 7.12 -9.41 -17.95
CA ALA A 57 7.38 -10.08 -16.69
C ALA A 57 6.82 -9.30 -15.48
N GLY A 58 7.05 -7.98 -15.46
CA GLY A 58 6.49 -7.10 -14.44
C GLY A 58 4.96 -7.03 -14.49
N GLY A 59 4.37 -7.11 -15.69
CA GLY A 59 2.93 -7.20 -15.90
C GLY A 59 2.32 -8.45 -15.26
N TYR A 60 2.90 -9.61 -15.46
CA TYR A 60 2.45 -10.86 -14.83
C TYR A 60 2.55 -10.80 -13.31
N ALA A 61 3.66 -10.29 -12.78
CA ALA A 61 3.83 -10.17 -11.33
C ALA A 61 2.77 -9.23 -10.71
N ALA A 62 2.50 -8.10 -11.34
CA ALA A 62 1.50 -7.14 -10.85
C ALA A 62 0.05 -7.69 -10.94
N ALA A 63 -0.25 -8.48 -11.97
CA ALA A 63 -1.58 -9.06 -12.18
C ALA A 63 -2.01 -10.03 -11.08
N VAL A 64 -1.07 -10.68 -10.40
CA VAL A 64 -1.35 -11.64 -9.32
C VAL A 64 -1.32 -11.03 -7.92
N ALA A 65 -1.42 -9.71 -7.79
CA ALA A 65 -1.36 -9.02 -6.49
C ALA A 65 -2.41 -9.53 -5.50
N GLY A 66 -3.68 -9.61 -5.91
CA GLY A 66 -4.76 -10.15 -5.07
C GLY A 66 -4.51 -11.59 -4.60
N PRO A 67 -4.24 -12.52 -5.52
CA PRO A 67 -3.81 -13.89 -5.20
C PRO A 67 -2.63 -13.96 -4.23
N ALA A 68 -1.58 -13.17 -4.45
CA ALA A 68 -0.39 -13.16 -3.60
C ALA A 68 -0.69 -12.68 -2.17
N MET A 69 -1.47 -11.60 -2.04
CA MET A 69 -1.92 -11.11 -0.73
C MET A 69 -2.74 -12.17 0.04
N ALA A 70 -3.71 -12.79 -0.63
CA ALA A 70 -4.55 -13.81 0.02
C ALA A 70 -3.76 -15.05 0.43
N ALA A 71 -2.85 -15.51 -0.42
CA ALA A 71 -1.96 -16.63 -0.11
C ALA A 71 -1.04 -16.31 1.08
N SER A 72 -0.46 -15.10 1.13
CA SER A 72 0.37 -14.66 2.27
C SER A 72 -0.42 -14.61 3.58
N ILE A 73 -1.66 -14.09 3.55
CA ILE A 73 -2.56 -14.09 4.72
C ILE A 73 -2.83 -15.52 5.17
N GLY A 74 -3.21 -16.41 4.24
CA GLY A 74 -3.47 -17.82 4.55
C GLY A 74 -2.25 -18.50 5.17
N TYR A 75 -1.06 -18.21 4.66
CA TYR A 75 0.19 -18.76 5.20
C TYR A 75 0.42 -18.29 6.65
N ALA A 76 0.28 -16.98 6.92
CA ALA A 76 0.44 -16.43 8.26
C ALA A 76 -0.62 -16.94 9.25
N LEU A 77 -1.81 -17.28 8.77
CA LEU A 77 -2.88 -17.87 9.56
C LEU A 77 -2.79 -19.40 9.67
N HIS A 78 -1.69 -20.01 9.21
CA HIS A 78 -1.43 -21.45 9.21
C HIS A 78 -2.51 -22.26 8.46
N ALA A 79 -2.95 -21.77 7.30
CA ALA A 79 -3.92 -22.45 6.48
C ALA A 79 -3.40 -23.82 6.00
N PRO A 80 -4.20 -24.90 6.05
CA PRO A 80 -3.87 -26.15 5.37
C PRO A 80 -3.67 -25.93 3.87
N GLN A 81 -2.88 -26.78 3.22
CA GLN A 81 -2.48 -26.59 1.82
C GLN A 81 -3.65 -26.38 0.86
N LEU A 82 -4.72 -27.18 0.98
CA LEU A 82 -5.90 -27.05 0.12
C LEU A 82 -6.60 -25.70 0.31
N VAL A 83 -6.69 -25.21 1.54
CA VAL A 83 -7.21 -23.87 1.84
C VAL A 83 -6.31 -22.81 1.24
N LEU A 84 -4.99 -22.90 1.48
CA LEU A 84 -4.01 -21.94 0.99
C LEU A 84 -4.07 -21.76 -0.53
N PHE A 85 -4.13 -22.86 -1.28
CA PHE A 85 -4.21 -22.80 -2.74
C PHE A 85 -5.57 -22.28 -3.23
N SER A 86 -6.65 -22.55 -2.50
CA SER A 86 -7.98 -22.02 -2.82
C SER A 86 -8.09 -20.51 -2.61
N LEU A 87 -7.32 -19.95 -1.67
CA LEU A 87 -7.26 -18.51 -1.44
C LEU A 87 -6.73 -17.71 -2.63
N ILE A 88 -6.03 -18.33 -3.57
CA ILE A 88 -5.57 -17.69 -4.81
C ILE A 88 -6.78 -17.16 -5.60
N ALA A 89 -7.83 -17.97 -5.76
CA ALA A 89 -9.06 -17.57 -6.43
C ALA A 89 -9.81 -16.49 -5.64
N VAL A 90 -9.87 -16.64 -4.32
CA VAL A 90 -10.52 -15.68 -3.42
C VAL A 90 -9.85 -14.31 -3.50
N GLY A 91 -8.52 -14.27 -3.44
CA GLY A 91 -7.75 -13.04 -3.53
C GLY A 91 -7.90 -12.34 -4.88
N GLY A 92 -7.96 -13.11 -5.97
CA GLY A 92 -8.23 -12.59 -7.31
C GLY A 92 -9.59 -11.88 -7.37
N ALA A 93 -10.66 -12.58 -6.96
CA ALA A 93 -12.02 -12.04 -6.95
C ALA A 93 -12.16 -10.81 -6.03
N ALA A 94 -11.64 -10.88 -4.81
CA ALA A 94 -11.74 -9.77 -3.86
C ALA A 94 -11.01 -8.52 -4.34
N ASN A 95 -9.82 -8.67 -4.93
CA ASN A 95 -9.05 -7.54 -5.45
C ASN A 95 -9.70 -6.89 -6.67
N GLU A 96 -10.22 -7.70 -7.59
CA GLU A 96 -10.87 -7.22 -8.80
C GLU A 96 -12.18 -6.49 -8.46
N LEU A 97 -13.06 -7.10 -7.68
CA LEU A 97 -14.36 -6.53 -7.31
C LEU A 97 -14.25 -5.35 -6.34
N GLY A 98 -13.18 -5.29 -5.55
CA GLY A 98 -12.88 -4.19 -4.63
C GLY A 98 -12.29 -2.95 -5.31
N GLY A 99 -11.81 -3.05 -6.55
CA GLY A 99 -11.23 -1.92 -7.27
C GLY A 99 -10.15 -1.19 -6.47
N ALA A 100 -10.32 0.10 -6.23
CA ALA A 100 -9.38 0.90 -5.41
C ALA A 100 -9.30 0.42 -3.95
N GLY A 101 -10.34 -0.19 -3.41
CA GLY A 101 -10.38 -0.85 -2.10
C GLY A 101 -9.93 -2.31 -2.13
N GLY A 102 -9.44 -2.80 -3.28
CA GLY A 102 -9.08 -4.21 -3.51
C GLY A 102 -8.20 -4.82 -2.42
N PRO A 103 -7.07 -4.20 -2.04
CA PRO A 103 -6.22 -4.74 -0.98
C PRO A 103 -6.94 -4.90 0.37
N LEU A 104 -7.80 -3.94 0.75
CA LEU A 104 -8.61 -4.03 1.96
C LEU A 104 -9.67 -5.13 1.85
N ALA A 105 -10.29 -5.28 0.68
CA ALA A 105 -11.23 -6.36 0.42
C ALA A 105 -10.55 -7.73 0.54
N VAL A 106 -9.37 -7.91 -0.08
CA VAL A 106 -8.56 -9.13 0.06
C VAL A 106 -8.25 -9.41 1.52
N TYR A 107 -7.81 -8.41 2.27
CA TYR A 107 -7.46 -8.57 3.67
C TYR A 107 -8.62 -9.16 4.50
N LEU A 108 -9.78 -8.51 4.44
CA LEU A 108 -10.93 -8.94 5.23
C LEU A 108 -11.49 -10.30 4.79
N ILE A 109 -11.61 -10.49 3.48
CA ILE A 109 -12.25 -11.69 2.92
C ILE A 109 -11.32 -12.91 3.02
N ALA A 110 -10.02 -12.76 2.78
CA ALA A 110 -9.08 -13.86 2.90
C ALA A 110 -8.97 -14.37 4.35
N ILE A 111 -9.02 -13.50 5.37
CA ILE A 111 -9.08 -13.93 6.77
C ILE A 111 -10.30 -14.83 6.99
N ILE A 112 -11.49 -14.37 6.60
CA ILE A 112 -12.74 -15.13 6.81
C ILE A 112 -12.70 -16.44 6.04
N ALA A 113 -12.33 -16.41 4.76
CA ALA A 113 -12.25 -17.60 3.92
C ALA A 113 -11.23 -18.61 4.45
N THR A 114 -10.09 -18.13 4.98
CA THR A 114 -9.08 -18.97 5.63
C THR A 114 -9.66 -19.70 6.84
N GLU A 115 -10.29 -18.98 7.74
CA GLU A 115 -10.81 -19.58 8.97
C GLU A 115 -11.96 -20.54 8.68
N VAL A 116 -12.86 -20.21 7.75
CA VAL A 116 -13.92 -21.14 7.31
C VAL A 116 -13.33 -22.38 6.64
N GLY A 117 -12.34 -22.22 5.76
CA GLY A 117 -11.64 -23.34 5.13
C GLY A 117 -10.96 -24.27 6.14
N LYS A 118 -10.34 -23.71 7.18
CA LYS A 118 -9.72 -24.48 8.28
C LYS A 118 -10.76 -25.31 9.05
N LEU A 119 -11.96 -24.73 9.32
CA LEU A 119 -13.02 -25.45 10.02
C LEU A 119 -13.47 -26.71 9.25
N VAL A 120 -13.53 -26.64 7.93
CA VAL A 120 -14.01 -27.74 7.08
C VAL A 120 -12.90 -28.74 6.74
N SER A 121 -11.64 -28.32 6.69
CA SER A 121 -10.50 -29.14 6.29
C SER A 121 -10.38 -30.40 7.14
N LYS A 122 -10.23 -31.55 6.46
CA LYS A 122 -10.08 -32.89 7.05
C LYS A 122 -11.27 -33.37 7.89
N GLU A 123 -12.48 -32.80 7.68
CA GLU A 123 -13.70 -33.30 8.36
C GLU A 123 -14.50 -34.27 7.50
N THR A 124 -14.19 -34.41 6.22
CA THR A 124 -14.90 -35.30 5.30
C THR A 124 -13.97 -36.28 4.63
N LYS A 125 -14.50 -37.45 4.20
CA LYS A 125 -13.73 -38.46 3.44
C LYS A 125 -13.32 -37.97 2.04
N VAL A 126 -13.99 -36.93 1.52
CA VAL A 126 -13.76 -36.31 0.22
C VAL A 126 -13.18 -34.89 0.39
N ASP A 127 -12.34 -34.73 1.36
CA ASP A 127 -11.72 -33.45 1.75
C ASP A 127 -11.11 -32.67 0.57
N ILE A 128 -10.49 -33.40 -0.37
CA ILE A 128 -9.87 -32.81 -1.56
C ILE A 128 -10.85 -32.02 -2.44
N LEU A 129 -12.15 -32.33 -2.38
CA LEU A 129 -13.21 -31.60 -3.10
C LEU A 129 -13.90 -30.57 -2.19
N VAL A 130 -14.24 -31.00 -0.96
CA VAL A 130 -15.07 -30.19 -0.06
C VAL A 130 -14.33 -28.97 0.44
N THR A 131 -13.09 -29.11 0.89
CA THR A 131 -12.30 -27.99 1.45
C THR A 131 -12.05 -26.90 0.43
N PRO A 132 -11.55 -27.16 -0.80
CA PRO A 132 -11.42 -26.14 -1.82
C PRO A 132 -12.75 -25.50 -2.23
N ALA A 133 -13.77 -26.33 -2.46
CA ALA A 133 -15.08 -25.83 -2.88
C ALA A 133 -15.69 -24.86 -1.85
N VAL A 134 -15.67 -25.22 -0.56
CA VAL A 134 -16.19 -24.35 0.51
C VAL A 134 -15.35 -23.07 0.62
N THR A 135 -14.02 -23.17 0.60
CA THR A 135 -13.14 -21.99 0.71
C THR A 135 -13.39 -21.02 -0.45
N ILE A 136 -13.46 -21.52 -1.68
CA ILE A 136 -13.70 -20.69 -2.87
C ILE A 136 -15.10 -20.09 -2.86
N LEU A 137 -16.14 -20.91 -2.65
CA LEU A 137 -17.53 -20.44 -2.67
C LEU A 137 -17.80 -19.38 -1.59
N VAL A 138 -17.31 -19.60 -0.38
CA VAL A 138 -17.44 -18.63 0.71
C VAL A 138 -16.64 -17.37 0.38
N GLY A 139 -15.38 -17.49 -0.01
CA GLY A 139 -14.52 -16.34 -0.28
C GLY A 139 -14.99 -15.54 -1.49
N VAL A 140 -15.30 -16.17 -2.62
CA VAL A 140 -15.82 -15.48 -3.81
C VAL A 140 -17.22 -14.92 -3.57
N GLY A 141 -18.07 -15.65 -2.85
CA GLY A 141 -19.40 -15.18 -2.45
C GLY A 141 -19.30 -13.90 -1.59
N LEU A 142 -18.45 -13.90 -0.57
CA LEU A 142 -18.17 -12.71 0.23
C LEU A 142 -17.59 -11.58 -0.62
N SER A 143 -16.74 -11.90 -1.59
CA SER A 143 -16.18 -10.90 -2.51
C SER A 143 -17.29 -10.22 -3.32
N ALA A 144 -18.23 -10.98 -3.85
CA ALA A 144 -19.35 -10.43 -4.63
C ALA A 144 -20.25 -9.50 -3.79
N PHE A 145 -20.47 -9.81 -2.50
CA PHE A 145 -21.32 -8.99 -1.64
C PHE A 145 -20.59 -7.81 -0.97
N CYS A 146 -19.38 -8.02 -0.48
CA CYS A 146 -18.70 -7.05 0.38
C CYS A 146 -17.65 -6.21 -0.35
N ALA A 147 -16.94 -6.76 -1.37
CA ALA A 147 -15.85 -6.04 -1.99
C ALA A 147 -16.28 -4.75 -2.71
N PRO A 148 -17.42 -4.67 -3.41
CA PRO A 148 -17.89 -3.40 -4.01
C PRO A 148 -18.14 -2.31 -2.95
N SER A 149 -18.70 -2.66 -1.79
CA SER A 149 -18.93 -1.70 -0.70
C SER A 149 -17.62 -1.20 -0.09
N ILE A 150 -16.62 -2.07 0.04
CA ILE A 150 -15.26 -1.70 0.48
C ILE A 150 -14.62 -0.78 -0.58
N GLY A 151 -14.79 -1.07 -1.86
CA GLY A 151 -14.37 -0.22 -2.97
C GLY A 151 -15.01 1.16 -2.94
N ALA A 152 -16.29 1.24 -2.59
CA ALA A 152 -17.00 2.51 -2.44
C ALA A 152 -16.42 3.40 -1.33
N VAL A 153 -15.95 2.81 -0.22
CA VAL A 153 -15.24 3.57 0.85
C VAL A 153 -13.93 4.16 0.31
N ALA A 154 -13.15 3.39 -0.44
CA ALA A 154 -11.93 3.91 -1.06
C ALA A 154 -12.23 5.01 -2.10
N SER A 155 -13.31 4.88 -2.85
CA SER A 155 -13.78 5.90 -3.79
C SER A 155 -14.25 7.18 -3.08
N ALA A 156 -14.84 7.07 -1.87
CA ALA A 156 -15.20 8.23 -1.08
C ALA A 156 -13.96 9.06 -0.66
N VAL A 157 -12.84 8.41 -0.36
CA VAL A 157 -11.55 9.09 -0.16
C VAL A 157 -11.15 9.85 -1.43
N GLY A 158 -11.35 9.25 -2.61
CA GLY A 158 -11.15 9.90 -3.90
C GLY A 158 -11.98 11.18 -4.07
N ASN A 159 -13.25 11.17 -3.70
CA ASN A 159 -14.10 12.35 -3.78
C ASN A 159 -13.60 13.51 -2.90
N VAL A 160 -13.07 13.20 -1.70
CA VAL A 160 -12.45 14.22 -0.84
C VAL A 160 -11.16 14.77 -1.47
N ILE A 161 -10.36 13.93 -2.12
CA ILE A 161 -9.18 14.36 -2.88
C ILE A 161 -9.59 15.29 -4.03
N MET A 162 -10.62 14.95 -4.80
CA MET A 162 -11.13 15.81 -5.89
C MET A 162 -11.59 17.16 -5.37
N TRP A 163 -12.38 17.20 -4.31
CA TRP A 163 -12.73 18.47 -3.66
C TRP A 163 -11.50 19.29 -3.28
N ALA A 164 -10.47 18.63 -2.75
CA ALA A 164 -9.24 19.31 -2.34
C ALA A 164 -8.47 19.91 -3.53
N THR A 165 -8.62 19.37 -4.75
CA THR A 165 -7.95 19.92 -5.94
C THR A 165 -8.48 21.29 -6.37
N GLU A 166 -9.68 21.65 -5.93
CA GLU A 166 -10.31 22.97 -6.21
C GLU A 166 -9.81 24.07 -5.27
N LEU A 167 -9.08 23.71 -4.21
CA LEU A 167 -8.54 24.66 -3.23
C LEU A 167 -7.37 25.47 -3.81
N GLN A 168 -7.06 26.59 -3.15
CA GLN A 168 -5.85 27.35 -3.46
C GLN A 168 -4.59 26.47 -3.33
N PRO A 169 -3.52 26.72 -4.11
CA PRO A 169 -2.34 25.86 -4.18
C PRO A 169 -1.71 25.51 -2.82
N LEU A 170 -1.73 26.41 -1.85
CA LEU A 170 -1.22 26.15 -0.50
C LEU A 170 -2.07 25.08 0.22
N LEU A 171 -3.39 25.31 0.28
CA LEU A 171 -4.32 24.38 0.97
C LEU A 171 -4.43 23.06 0.21
N MET A 172 -4.54 23.13 -1.11
CA MET A 172 -4.50 21.95 -1.98
C MET A 172 -3.24 21.13 -1.72
N GLY A 173 -2.07 21.77 -1.68
CA GLY A 173 -0.80 21.14 -1.38
C GLY A 173 -0.81 20.39 -0.06
N ILE A 174 -1.35 20.98 1.02
CA ILE A 174 -1.46 20.33 2.33
C ILE A 174 -2.43 19.15 2.26
N VAL A 175 -3.66 19.38 1.80
CA VAL A 175 -4.73 18.39 1.91
C VAL A 175 -4.47 17.20 0.98
N VAL A 176 -4.12 17.45 -0.29
CA VAL A 176 -3.87 16.37 -1.26
C VAL A 176 -2.66 15.55 -0.85
N SER A 177 -1.53 16.19 -0.44
CA SER A 177 -0.34 15.45 -0.03
C SER A 177 -0.60 14.57 1.20
N VAL A 178 -1.32 15.07 2.20
CA VAL A 178 -1.66 14.28 3.39
C VAL A 178 -2.60 13.13 3.03
N LEU A 179 -3.70 13.40 2.32
CA LEU A 179 -4.70 12.39 2.00
C LEU A 179 -4.13 11.27 1.14
N VAL A 180 -3.42 11.61 0.05
CA VAL A 180 -2.85 10.61 -0.86
C VAL A 180 -1.69 9.88 -0.20
N GLY A 181 -0.86 10.57 0.58
CA GLY A 181 0.21 9.95 1.35
C GLY A 181 -0.31 8.96 2.38
N VAL A 182 -1.34 9.32 3.14
CA VAL A 182 -2.02 8.42 4.08
C VAL A 182 -2.66 7.24 3.34
N ALA A 183 -3.34 7.49 2.21
CA ALA A 183 -3.94 6.45 1.38
C ALA A 183 -2.91 5.43 0.87
N LEU A 184 -1.69 5.86 0.54
CA LEU A 184 -0.59 4.96 0.14
C LEU A 184 -0.19 4.00 1.26
N THR A 185 -0.22 4.45 2.51
CA THR A 185 0.18 3.63 3.67
C THR A 185 -0.96 2.71 4.13
N LEU A 186 -2.21 3.11 3.93
CA LEU A 186 -3.39 2.28 4.19
C LEU A 186 -3.49 1.09 3.22
N PRO A 187 -4.20 0.03 3.59
CA PRO A 187 -4.46 -1.12 2.72
C PRO A 187 -5.51 -0.78 1.61
N ILE A 188 -5.30 0.33 0.91
CA ILE A 188 -6.08 0.75 -0.26
C ILE A 188 -5.11 1.14 -1.38
N SER A 189 -5.58 1.15 -2.62
CA SER A 189 -4.72 1.47 -3.74
C SER A 189 -4.76 2.97 -4.07
N SER A 190 -3.82 3.74 -3.50
CA SER A 190 -3.64 5.17 -3.85
C SER A 190 -3.40 5.37 -5.36
N ALA A 191 -2.67 4.45 -5.99
CA ALA A 191 -2.43 4.45 -7.43
C ALA A 191 -3.74 4.30 -8.23
N ALA A 192 -4.62 3.37 -7.83
CA ALA A 192 -5.93 3.19 -8.47
C ALA A 192 -6.86 4.39 -8.22
N ILE A 193 -6.84 4.98 -7.03
CA ILE A 193 -7.57 6.21 -6.72
C ILE A 193 -7.11 7.34 -7.64
N CYS A 194 -5.81 7.62 -7.70
CA CYS A 194 -5.25 8.69 -8.54
C CYS A 194 -5.54 8.46 -10.03
N ALA A 195 -5.46 7.21 -10.50
CA ALA A 195 -5.79 6.86 -11.87
C ALA A 195 -7.27 7.10 -12.20
N ALA A 196 -8.18 6.66 -11.32
CA ALA A 196 -9.63 6.85 -11.48
C ALA A 196 -10.05 8.32 -11.48
N LEU A 197 -9.34 9.17 -10.74
CA LEU A 197 -9.56 10.62 -10.66
C LEU A 197 -8.87 11.39 -11.81
N GLY A 198 -8.01 10.75 -12.59
CA GLY A 198 -7.16 11.45 -13.55
C GLY A 198 -6.25 12.48 -12.89
N LEU A 199 -5.76 12.19 -11.67
CA LEU A 199 -5.04 13.16 -10.84
C LEU A 199 -3.66 13.48 -11.42
N THR A 200 -3.56 14.63 -12.07
CA THR A 200 -2.35 15.14 -12.74
C THR A 200 -2.09 16.60 -12.38
N GLY A 201 -1.16 17.22 -13.05
CA GLY A 201 -0.84 18.64 -12.86
C GLY A 201 -0.25 18.92 -11.47
N LEU A 202 -0.58 20.07 -10.94
CA LEU A 202 -0.08 20.54 -9.64
C LEU A 202 -0.60 19.68 -8.47
N ALA A 203 -1.86 19.25 -8.55
CA ALA A 203 -2.45 18.31 -7.57
C ALA A 203 -1.76 16.94 -7.61
N GLY A 204 -1.42 16.44 -8.81
CA GLY A 204 -0.60 15.24 -8.98
C GLY A 204 0.79 15.40 -8.34
N GLY A 205 1.42 16.56 -8.49
CA GLY A 205 2.69 16.89 -7.82
C GLY A 205 2.59 16.91 -6.29
N ALA A 206 1.49 17.45 -5.74
CA ALA A 206 1.21 17.38 -4.30
C ALA A 206 1.03 15.93 -3.83
N ALA A 207 0.33 15.11 -4.60
CA ALA A 207 0.13 13.70 -4.29
C ALA A 207 1.47 12.92 -4.27
N VAL A 208 2.34 13.14 -5.27
CA VAL A 208 3.71 12.58 -5.30
C VAL A 208 4.49 12.99 -4.05
N ALA A 209 4.45 14.29 -3.67
CA ALA A 209 5.14 14.78 -2.47
C ALA A 209 4.66 14.07 -1.21
N GLY A 210 3.35 13.89 -1.04
CA GLY A 210 2.76 13.19 0.10
C GLY A 210 3.14 11.71 0.16
N CYS A 211 3.08 11.02 -0.97
CA CYS A 211 3.51 9.62 -1.08
C CYS A 211 5.01 9.47 -0.74
N CYS A 212 5.87 10.35 -1.27
CA CYS A 212 7.29 10.37 -0.95
C CYS A 212 7.53 10.64 0.54
N ALA A 213 6.74 11.53 1.15
CA ALA A 213 6.86 11.83 2.57
C ALA A 213 6.58 10.59 3.44
N GLN A 214 5.59 9.80 3.10
CA GLN A 214 5.30 8.55 3.79
C GLN A 214 6.42 7.52 3.59
N MET A 215 6.83 7.28 2.35
CA MET A 215 7.80 6.23 2.02
C MET A 215 9.19 6.56 2.54
N ILE A 216 9.76 7.68 2.14
CA ILE A 216 11.09 8.14 2.55
C ILE A 216 11.09 8.49 4.04
N GLY A 217 10.01 9.07 4.56
CA GLY A 217 9.86 9.35 5.97
C GLY A 217 10.01 8.09 6.83
N PHE A 218 9.20 7.06 6.59
CA PHE A 218 9.31 5.80 7.32
C PHE A 218 10.66 5.10 7.09
N ALA A 219 11.19 5.13 5.86
CA ALA A 219 12.48 4.53 5.54
C ALA A 219 13.62 5.09 6.40
N PHE A 220 13.70 6.42 6.53
CA PHE A 220 14.77 7.08 7.28
C PHE A 220 14.55 7.06 8.79
N MET A 221 13.33 7.31 9.28
CA MET A 221 13.09 7.32 10.73
C MET A 221 13.18 5.93 11.36
N SER A 222 12.97 4.86 10.60
CA SER A 222 13.12 3.46 11.06
C SER A 222 14.49 2.85 10.74
N TYR A 223 15.43 3.64 10.20
CA TYR A 223 16.74 3.13 9.77
C TYR A 223 17.53 2.45 10.90
N ARG A 224 17.44 2.97 12.13
CA ARG A 224 18.11 2.39 13.32
C ARG A 224 17.64 0.96 13.61
N GLU A 225 16.41 0.64 13.27
CA GLU A 225 15.75 -0.64 13.58
C GLU A 225 15.83 -1.64 12.42
N ASN A 226 15.81 -1.13 11.17
CA ASN A 226 15.67 -1.96 9.99
C ASN A 226 16.88 -1.91 9.03
N GLY A 227 17.84 -1.02 9.29
CA GLY A 227 19.06 -0.88 8.47
C GLY A 227 18.77 -0.57 7.01
N VAL A 228 19.72 -0.94 6.13
CA VAL A 228 19.63 -0.69 4.67
C VAL A 228 18.46 -1.46 4.03
N GLY A 229 18.18 -2.68 4.49
CA GLY A 229 17.04 -3.48 3.98
C GLY A 229 15.72 -2.75 4.18
N GLY A 230 15.47 -2.23 5.37
CA GLY A 230 14.28 -1.44 5.68
C GLY A 230 14.23 -0.11 4.94
N LEU A 231 15.38 0.54 4.74
CA LEU A 231 15.46 1.78 3.96
C LEU A 231 15.00 1.54 2.51
N VAL A 232 15.49 0.48 1.87
CA VAL A 232 15.16 0.15 0.47
C VAL A 232 13.72 -0.35 0.36
N SER A 233 13.30 -1.27 1.23
CA SER A 233 11.95 -1.86 1.15
C SER A 233 10.85 -0.83 1.37
N GLN A 234 11.04 0.14 2.25
CA GLN A 234 10.08 1.21 2.48
C GLN A 234 10.25 2.37 1.50
N GLY A 235 11.49 2.80 1.26
CA GLY A 235 11.79 3.96 0.42
C GLY A 235 11.52 3.74 -1.07
N LEU A 236 11.80 2.56 -1.60
CA LEU A 236 11.54 2.19 -3.00
C LEU A 236 10.40 1.20 -3.18
N GLY A 237 9.95 0.55 -2.10
CA GLY A 237 8.84 -0.38 -2.12
C GLY A 237 7.54 0.28 -1.65
N THR A 238 7.25 0.25 -0.34
CA THR A 238 6.02 0.84 0.21
C THR A 238 6.12 1.11 1.71
N SER A 239 5.49 2.22 2.15
CA SER A 239 5.27 2.51 3.57
C SER A 239 4.23 1.59 4.23
N MET A 240 3.42 0.86 3.46
CA MET A 240 2.41 -0.07 3.99
C MET A 240 3.03 -1.19 4.85
N LEU A 241 4.32 -1.50 4.68
CA LEU A 241 5.06 -2.41 5.55
C LEU A 241 5.03 -2.00 7.03
N GLN A 242 4.82 -0.72 7.31
CA GLN A 242 4.66 -0.21 8.68
C GLN A 242 3.22 -0.31 9.23
N MET A 243 2.27 -0.79 8.43
CA MET A 243 0.86 -0.86 8.86
C MET A 243 0.64 -1.68 10.14
N PRO A 244 1.29 -2.85 10.32
CA PRO A 244 1.22 -3.59 11.59
C PRO A 244 1.73 -2.78 12.77
N ASN A 245 2.81 -2.02 12.61
CA ASN A 245 3.40 -1.16 13.63
C ASN A 245 2.53 0.07 13.92
N ILE A 246 1.91 0.66 12.90
CA ILE A 246 0.93 1.75 13.04
C ILE A 246 -0.26 1.29 13.88
N LEU A 247 -0.74 0.06 13.69
CA LEU A 247 -1.82 -0.51 14.51
C LEU A 247 -1.39 -0.72 15.97
N ARG A 248 -0.12 -1.05 16.21
CA ARG A 248 0.45 -1.16 17.58
C ARG A 248 0.66 0.20 18.24
N ASN A 249 1.21 1.16 17.49
CA ASN A 249 1.46 2.53 17.94
C ASN A 249 1.15 3.55 16.83
N PRO A 250 -0.07 4.10 16.77
CA PRO A 250 -0.46 5.05 15.73
C PRO A 250 0.38 6.35 15.69
N ARG A 251 1.10 6.65 16.78
CA ARG A 251 1.91 7.87 16.88
C ARG A 251 3.11 7.86 15.93
N ILE A 252 3.57 6.69 15.49
CA ILE A 252 4.64 6.58 14.49
C ILE A 252 4.25 7.15 13.12
N TRP A 253 2.94 7.30 12.86
CA TRP A 253 2.43 7.86 11.61
C TRP A 253 2.45 9.40 11.58
N ILE A 254 2.55 10.06 12.74
CA ILE A 254 2.55 11.53 12.85
C ILE A 254 3.72 12.18 12.10
N PRO A 255 4.99 11.76 12.27
CA PRO A 255 6.13 12.38 11.61
C PRO A 255 6.02 12.45 10.08
N PRO A 256 5.80 11.35 9.35
CA PRO A 256 5.73 11.41 7.89
C PRO A 256 4.46 12.14 7.40
N THR A 257 3.37 12.12 8.18
CA THR A 257 2.16 12.88 7.85
C THR A 257 2.38 14.39 7.99
N LEU A 258 3.07 14.83 9.04
CA LEU A 258 3.49 16.23 9.18
C LEU A 258 4.48 16.66 8.09
N ALA A 259 5.41 15.77 7.74
CA ALA A 259 6.32 16.00 6.62
C ALA A 259 5.53 16.17 5.31
N ALA A 260 4.51 15.34 5.04
CA ALA A 260 3.62 15.49 3.89
C ALA A 260 2.92 16.84 3.87
N ALA A 261 2.37 17.29 5.01
CA ALA A 261 1.69 18.58 5.15
C ALA A 261 2.60 19.77 4.86
N ILE A 262 3.92 19.62 5.02
CA ILE A 262 4.91 20.67 4.73
C ILE A 262 5.42 20.55 3.29
N THR A 263 5.76 19.33 2.84
CA THR A 263 6.34 19.13 1.51
C THR A 263 5.33 19.40 0.39
N GLY A 264 4.04 19.11 0.63
CA GLY A 264 2.97 19.40 -0.33
C GLY A 264 2.90 20.87 -0.74
N PRO A 265 2.73 21.83 0.17
CA PRO A 265 2.75 23.26 -0.15
C PRO A 265 4.07 23.73 -0.78
N ILE A 266 5.20 23.19 -0.34
CA ILE A 266 6.49 23.55 -0.96
C ILE A 266 6.53 23.05 -2.41
N ALA A 267 5.98 21.87 -2.69
CA ALA A 267 5.85 21.36 -4.04
C ALA A 267 4.94 22.24 -4.91
N THR A 268 3.77 22.65 -4.38
CA THR A 268 2.77 23.39 -5.17
C THR A 268 3.08 24.88 -5.31
N CYS A 269 3.54 25.53 -4.24
CA CYS A 269 3.74 26.99 -4.22
C CYS A 269 5.14 27.43 -4.63
N LEU A 270 6.19 26.70 -4.19
CA LEU A 270 7.58 27.10 -4.42
C LEU A 270 8.14 26.51 -5.72
N PHE A 271 8.10 25.17 -5.83
CA PHE A 271 8.69 24.49 -7.00
C PHE A 271 7.71 24.32 -8.16
N ARG A 272 6.42 24.50 -7.94
CA ARG A 272 5.35 24.22 -8.90
C ARG A 272 5.57 22.88 -9.59
N LEU A 273 5.80 21.86 -8.74
CA LEU A 273 6.06 20.51 -9.19
C LEU A 273 4.76 19.94 -9.78
N GLU A 274 4.70 19.82 -11.08
CA GLU A 274 3.58 19.23 -11.79
C GLU A 274 3.90 17.77 -12.17
N MET A 275 2.96 16.88 -11.91
CA MET A 275 3.00 15.51 -12.38
C MET A 275 2.02 15.37 -13.56
N ASN A 276 2.53 15.51 -14.77
CA ASN A 276 1.75 15.47 -16.04
C ASN A 276 1.95 14.15 -16.80
N GLY A 277 2.65 13.18 -16.24
CA GLY A 277 2.70 11.81 -16.74
C GLY A 277 1.41 11.03 -16.43
N PRO A 278 1.44 9.70 -16.53
CA PRO A 278 0.28 8.85 -16.23
C PRO A 278 -0.26 9.10 -14.83
N ALA A 279 -1.57 9.34 -14.68
CA ALA A 279 -2.20 9.71 -13.41
C ALA A 279 -1.95 8.70 -12.27
N VAL A 280 -1.75 7.41 -12.60
CA VAL A 280 -1.37 6.37 -11.65
C VAL A 280 -0.08 6.73 -10.90
N SER A 281 0.84 7.43 -11.53
CA SER A 281 2.14 7.82 -10.94
C SER A 281 2.01 8.79 -9.78
N SER A 282 0.93 9.60 -9.74
CA SER A 282 0.63 10.51 -8.64
C SER A 282 0.47 9.80 -7.30
N GLY A 283 -0.06 8.59 -7.31
CA GLY A 283 -0.29 7.78 -6.10
C GLY A 283 0.83 6.80 -5.75
N MET A 284 2.00 6.87 -6.42
CA MET A 284 3.08 5.88 -6.26
C MET A 284 4.29 6.40 -5.49
N GLY A 285 4.48 7.72 -5.41
CA GLY A 285 5.64 8.32 -4.73
C GLY A 285 6.97 7.76 -5.23
N THR A 286 7.83 7.31 -4.31
CA THR A 286 9.14 6.70 -4.63
C THR A 286 9.08 5.20 -4.93
N CYS A 287 7.90 4.58 -4.97
CA CYS A 287 7.76 3.18 -5.35
C CYS A 287 8.30 2.95 -6.76
N GLY A 288 9.42 2.23 -6.88
CA GLY A 288 10.14 2.04 -8.13
C GLY A 288 10.47 3.34 -8.88
N LEU A 289 10.53 4.47 -8.18
CA LEU A 289 10.68 5.83 -8.72
C LEU A 289 9.55 6.24 -9.70
N VAL A 290 8.41 5.56 -9.66
CA VAL A 290 7.29 5.78 -10.61
C VAL A 290 6.76 7.20 -10.54
N GLY A 291 6.65 7.79 -9.34
CA GLY A 291 6.23 9.18 -9.19
C GLY A 291 7.17 10.17 -9.86
N GLN A 292 8.49 9.99 -9.66
CA GLN A 292 9.54 10.84 -10.25
C GLN A 292 9.61 10.66 -11.77
N ILE A 293 9.50 9.43 -12.25
CA ILE A 293 9.45 9.12 -13.68
C ILE A 293 8.21 9.76 -14.30
N GLY A 294 7.04 9.73 -13.61
CA GLY A 294 5.83 10.40 -14.07
C GLY A 294 5.98 11.90 -14.21
N VAL A 295 6.66 12.56 -13.26
CA VAL A 295 6.99 13.99 -13.34
C VAL A 295 7.91 14.26 -14.54
N TYR A 296 8.98 13.47 -14.68
CA TYR A 296 9.95 13.62 -15.78
C TYR A 296 9.31 13.37 -17.16
N THR A 297 8.50 12.33 -17.28
CA THR A 297 7.75 12.05 -18.52
C THR A 297 6.84 13.22 -18.89
N GLY A 298 6.14 13.78 -17.93
CA GLY A 298 5.32 14.97 -18.15
C GLY A 298 6.11 16.18 -18.62
N TRP A 299 7.33 16.39 -18.13
CA TRP A 299 8.21 17.46 -18.64
C TRP A 299 8.59 17.24 -20.10
N ILE A 300 8.93 16.01 -20.49
CA ILE A 300 9.29 15.67 -21.88
C ILE A 300 8.10 15.86 -22.81
N GLU A 301 6.93 15.34 -22.45
CA GLU A 301 5.71 15.40 -23.27
C GLU A 301 5.22 16.84 -23.46
N ALA A 302 5.38 17.69 -22.42
CA ALA A 302 5.09 19.11 -22.50
C ALA A 302 6.15 19.94 -23.26
N GLY A 303 7.25 19.32 -23.69
CA GLY A 303 8.38 20.04 -24.32
C GLY A 303 9.02 21.07 -23.38
N LYS A 304 8.92 20.89 -22.06
CA LYS A 304 9.45 21.83 -21.06
C LYS A 304 10.96 21.83 -21.10
N ALA A 305 11.55 23.02 -21.18
CA ALA A 305 12.99 23.20 -20.96
C ALA A 305 13.31 22.97 -19.47
N VAL A 306 13.71 21.74 -19.12
CA VAL A 306 13.99 21.35 -17.73
C VAL A 306 15.24 22.07 -17.23
N THR A 307 15.09 22.78 -16.12
CA THR A 307 16.16 23.57 -15.49
C THR A 307 16.77 22.84 -14.30
N ALA A 308 17.93 23.32 -13.82
CA ALA A 308 18.52 22.85 -12.58
C ALA A 308 17.56 23.03 -11.38
N PHE A 309 16.72 24.06 -11.40
CA PHE A 309 15.72 24.33 -10.35
C PHE A 309 14.65 23.23 -10.30
N ASP A 310 14.20 22.72 -11.45
CA ASP A 310 13.21 21.62 -11.51
C ASP A 310 13.78 20.33 -10.91
N TRP A 311 15.04 19.98 -11.25
CA TRP A 311 15.72 18.82 -10.68
C TRP A 311 15.96 18.95 -9.18
N VAL A 312 16.40 20.13 -8.73
CA VAL A 312 16.56 20.43 -7.30
C VAL A 312 15.22 20.33 -6.58
N GLY A 313 14.15 20.85 -7.18
CA GLY A 313 12.79 20.71 -6.66
C GLY A 313 12.38 19.26 -6.50
N LEU A 314 12.52 18.45 -7.55
CA LEU A 314 12.18 17.03 -7.54
C LEU A 314 12.94 16.27 -6.45
N VAL A 315 14.26 16.45 -6.37
CA VAL A 315 15.09 15.76 -5.37
C VAL A 315 14.76 16.21 -3.94
N ARG A 316 14.58 17.52 -3.73
CA ARG A 316 14.25 18.04 -2.40
C ARG A 316 12.88 17.57 -1.93
N ILE A 317 11.87 17.64 -2.79
CA ILE A 317 10.49 17.26 -2.45
C ILE A 317 10.35 15.75 -2.24
N CYS A 318 10.98 14.96 -3.10
CA CYS A 318 10.77 13.51 -3.07
C CYS A 318 11.70 12.76 -2.09
N PHE A 319 12.85 13.34 -1.72
CA PHE A 319 13.84 12.62 -0.91
C PHE A 319 14.34 13.42 0.30
N VAL A 320 14.90 14.61 0.09
CA VAL A 320 15.63 15.33 1.15
C VAL A 320 14.69 15.82 2.25
N LEU A 321 13.65 16.58 1.89
CA LEU A 321 12.71 17.14 2.88
C LEU A 321 11.93 16.04 3.61
N PRO A 322 11.38 15.00 2.95
CA PRO A 322 10.76 13.88 3.63
C PRO A 322 11.68 13.21 4.66
N ALA A 323 12.92 12.91 4.29
CA ALA A 323 13.89 12.28 5.16
C ALA A 323 14.18 13.15 6.40
N VAL A 324 14.55 14.42 6.16
CA VAL A 324 14.94 15.32 7.24
C VAL A 324 13.77 15.63 8.18
N LEU A 325 12.63 16.03 7.62
CA LEU A 325 11.47 16.42 8.43
C LEU A 325 10.92 15.25 9.25
N SER A 326 10.79 14.06 8.64
CA SER A 326 10.27 12.89 9.35
C SER A 326 11.22 12.45 10.47
N VAL A 327 12.53 12.46 10.24
CA VAL A 327 13.51 12.15 11.29
C VAL A 327 13.46 13.17 12.42
N VAL A 328 13.43 14.47 12.11
CA VAL A 328 13.35 15.53 13.13
C VAL A 328 12.09 15.37 13.97
N PHE A 329 10.92 15.21 13.35
CA PHE A 329 9.67 15.01 14.09
C PHE A 329 9.67 13.71 14.89
N CYS A 330 10.23 12.62 14.33
CA CYS A 330 10.37 11.36 15.04
C CYS A 330 11.25 11.51 16.29
N GLU A 331 12.40 12.18 16.21
CA GLU A 331 13.27 12.42 17.36
C GLU A 331 12.60 13.28 18.43
N VAL A 332 11.78 14.26 18.04
CA VAL A 332 10.97 15.03 19.00
C VAL A 332 9.97 14.13 19.71
N LEU A 333 9.23 13.27 18.97
CA LEU A 333 8.27 12.35 19.58
C LEU A 333 8.95 11.25 20.40
N ARG A 334 10.15 10.82 20.04
CA ARG A 334 10.99 9.92 20.87
C ARG A 334 11.36 10.59 22.21
N LYS A 335 11.77 11.86 22.19
CA LYS A 335 12.06 12.62 23.43
C LYS A 335 10.83 12.75 24.34
N TRP A 336 9.63 12.83 23.76
CA TRP A 336 8.37 12.85 24.53
C TRP A 336 7.92 11.47 24.98
N GLY A 337 8.63 10.39 24.61
CA GLY A 337 8.26 9.02 24.94
C GLY A 337 7.04 8.48 24.18
N TRP A 338 6.62 9.16 23.11
CA TRP A 338 5.49 8.73 22.27
C TRP A 338 5.89 7.64 21.28
N ILE A 339 7.13 7.65 20.84
CA ILE A 339 7.74 6.62 19.98
C ILE A 339 8.91 6.02 20.74
N LYS A 340 8.98 4.71 20.80
CA LYS A 340 10.04 3.95 21.48
C LYS A 340 10.90 3.21 20.47
N ASP A 341 12.08 2.81 20.89
CA ASP A 341 12.93 1.94 20.08
C ASP A 341 12.23 0.57 19.91
N GLY A 342 12.20 0.09 18.67
CA GLY A 342 11.49 -1.12 18.28
C GLY A 342 10.06 -0.90 17.74
N ASP A 343 9.46 0.28 17.95
CA ASP A 343 8.08 0.55 17.47
C ASP A 343 7.93 0.50 15.95
N MET A 344 9.02 0.64 15.21
CA MET A 344 9.03 0.63 13.73
C MET A 344 9.81 -0.55 13.15
N LYS A 345 10.16 -1.54 13.96
CA LYS A 345 10.88 -2.72 13.49
C LYS A 345 9.97 -3.53 12.54
N LEU A 346 10.48 -3.85 11.37
CA LEU A 346 9.85 -4.76 10.43
C LEU A 346 10.17 -6.21 10.81
N ASP A 347 9.19 -7.09 10.69
CA ASP A 347 9.32 -8.52 10.97
C ASP A 347 10.00 -9.24 9.81
#